data_6f40e90d1bb3018e14411b6986d869bb
#
_entry.id   6f40e90d1bb3018e14411b6986d869bb
#
_cell.length_a   1.000
_cell.length_b   1.000
_cell.length_c   1.000
_cell.angle_alpha   90.00
_cell.angle_beta   90.00
_cell.angle_gamma   90.00
#
_symmetry.space_group_name_H-M   'P 1'
#
loop_
_entity.id
_entity.type
_entity.pdbx_description
1 polymer ?
#
loop_
_entity_poly.entity_id
_entity_poly.type
_entity_poly.pdbx_seq_one_letter_code
_entity_poly.pdbx_strand_id
1 'polypeptide(L)'
;MAKLTGLSAKVMVEQYKRVFFEKGYAFFENGDYNLNIVGVRNDSGDASKFDDFLNVLYKVDGEWVCDVYPATTEPGTSILRRPIKAVRHKGTAILVPDQYRSTYRIGTHGGKRSYTALVQRGGKVRVARDNNRDSKPDYHNPEEEGWFGINIHKHWGSDARVNTGGVSAGCQVFQSSKDFYEFMDTCQQSADKWGNSFTYTLIEEKDLLDKGVS
;
A
#
# COMPACT_ATOMS: atom_id res chain seq x y z
N MET A 1 7.99 -0.56 13.58
CA MET A 1 7.01 0.54 13.33
C MET A 1 6.74 1.42 14.55
N ALA A 2 6.67 0.92 15.76
CA ALA A 2 6.59 1.78 16.96
C ALA A 2 7.67 2.88 17.03
N LYS A 3 8.79 2.72 16.35
CA LYS A 3 9.87 3.73 16.27
C LYS A 3 9.59 4.91 15.32
N LEU A 4 8.61 4.80 14.43
CA LEU A 4 8.25 5.88 13.48
C LEU A 4 7.07 6.73 13.99
N THR A 5 6.25 6.21 14.91
CA THR A 5 5.18 6.98 15.54
C THR A 5 5.80 8.01 16.49
N GLY A 6 5.52 9.30 16.23
CA GLY A 6 6.03 10.42 17.02
C GLY A 6 7.24 11.15 16.42
N LEU A 7 7.77 10.72 15.27
CA LEU A 7 8.76 11.48 14.52
C LEU A 7 8.10 12.67 13.80
N SER A 8 8.85 13.77 13.64
CA SER A 8 8.38 14.87 12.80
C SER A 8 8.33 14.47 11.33
N ALA A 9 7.43 15.11 10.56
CA ALA A 9 7.33 14.87 9.11
C ALA A 9 8.69 15.01 8.40
N LYS A 10 9.50 15.99 8.79
CA LYS A 10 10.83 16.23 8.25
C LYS A 10 11.76 15.02 8.46
N VAL A 11 11.79 14.45 9.66
CA VAL A 11 12.62 13.26 9.96
C VAL A 11 12.14 12.05 9.15
N MET A 12 10.84 11.84 9.06
CA MET A 12 10.28 10.74 8.25
C MET A 12 10.64 10.90 6.78
N VAL A 13 10.48 12.09 6.22
CA VAL A 13 10.84 12.39 4.83
C VAL A 13 12.29 12.04 4.53
N GLU A 14 13.23 12.42 5.38
CA GLU A 14 14.65 12.10 5.18
C GLU A 14 14.94 10.59 5.23
N GLN A 15 14.24 9.84 6.09
CA GLN A 15 14.36 8.38 6.11
C GLN A 15 13.84 7.75 4.81
N TYR A 16 12.68 8.18 4.30
CA TYR A 16 12.14 7.68 3.04
C TYR A 16 12.99 8.07 1.84
N LYS A 17 13.52 9.30 1.80
CA LYS A 17 14.46 9.73 0.75
C LYS A 17 15.68 8.83 0.68
N ARG A 18 16.29 8.50 1.83
CA ARG A 18 17.43 7.58 1.91
C ARG A 18 17.06 6.21 1.34
N VAL A 19 15.98 5.60 1.81
CA VAL A 19 15.54 4.27 1.31
C VAL A 19 15.28 4.31 -0.20
N PHE A 20 14.62 5.35 -0.69
CA PHE A 20 14.33 5.49 -2.11
C PHE A 20 15.59 5.65 -2.92
N PHE A 21 16.55 6.45 -2.45
CA PHE A 21 17.86 6.60 -3.09
C PHE A 21 18.62 5.27 -3.15
N GLU A 22 18.69 4.53 -2.04
CA GLU A 22 19.35 3.22 -1.97
C GLU A 22 18.73 2.18 -2.91
N LYS A 23 17.40 2.23 -3.11
CA LYS A 23 16.66 1.33 -4.01
C LYS A 23 16.59 1.83 -5.47
N GLY A 24 17.10 3.03 -5.76
CA GLY A 24 16.98 3.64 -7.08
C GLY A 24 15.56 4.09 -7.43
N TYR A 25 14.72 4.36 -6.43
CA TYR A 25 13.35 4.82 -6.60
C TYR A 25 13.26 6.34 -6.73
N ALA A 26 12.29 6.83 -7.49
CA ALA A 26 12.01 8.25 -7.59
C ALA A 26 11.27 8.75 -6.34
N PHE A 27 11.74 9.85 -5.75
CA PHE A 27 11.07 10.57 -4.69
C PHE A 27 10.58 11.93 -5.22
N PHE A 28 9.31 12.26 -5.01
CA PHE A 28 8.68 13.47 -5.55
C PHE A 28 8.77 14.60 -4.54
N GLU A 29 9.49 15.68 -4.87
CA GLU A 29 9.77 16.81 -3.97
C GLU A 29 9.25 18.15 -4.46
N ASN A 30 8.89 18.21 -5.76
CA ASN A 30 8.56 19.48 -6.40
C ASN A 30 7.08 19.79 -6.29
N GLY A 31 6.77 20.95 -5.69
CA GLY A 31 5.43 21.49 -5.56
C GLY A 31 4.55 20.77 -4.54
N ASP A 32 3.41 21.38 -4.24
CA ASP A 32 2.44 20.86 -3.28
C ASP A 32 1.61 19.72 -3.85
N TYR A 33 1.20 18.80 -3.00
CA TYR A 33 0.39 17.62 -3.33
C TYR A 33 1.00 16.71 -4.41
N ASN A 34 2.32 16.73 -4.60
CA ASN A 34 3.03 15.75 -5.41
C ASN A 34 3.35 14.53 -4.52
N LEU A 35 2.46 13.53 -4.55
CA LEU A 35 2.39 12.49 -3.53
C LEU A 35 3.45 11.40 -3.72
N ASN A 36 4.14 11.06 -2.61
CA ASN A 36 4.84 9.78 -2.44
C ASN A 36 3.93 8.87 -1.60
N ILE A 37 3.27 7.91 -2.23
CA ILE A 37 2.39 6.95 -1.55
C ILE A 37 3.22 5.69 -1.29
N VAL A 38 3.43 5.36 -0.01
CA VAL A 38 4.35 4.29 0.40
C VAL A 38 3.64 3.29 1.31
N GLY A 39 3.53 2.05 0.86
CA GLY A 39 3.21 0.93 1.73
C GLY A 39 4.46 0.45 2.46
N VAL A 40 4.35 0.19 3.74
CA VAL A 40 5.40 -0.41 4.56
C VAL A 40 4.86 -1.72 5.12
N ARG A 41 5.38 -2.83 4.57
CA ARG A 41 5.02 -4.16 5.03
C ARG A 41 5.78 -4.51 6.29
N ASN A 42 5.07 -4.93 7.33
CA ASN A 42 5.64 -5.38 8.58
C ASN A 42 6.36 -6.72 8.41
N ASP A 43 7.46 -6.91 9.13
CA ASP A 43 8.25 -8.15 9.05
C ASP A 43 7.64 -9.31 9.87
N SER A 44 6.48 -9.11 10.53
CA SER A 44 5.82 -10.13 11.35
C SER A 44 5.30 -11.33 10.55
N GLY A 45 4.92 -11.12 9.28
CA GLY A 45 4.25 -12.11 8.44
C GLY A 45 2.87 -12.55 8.99
N ASP A 46 2.23 -11.76 9.86
CA ASP A 46 0.92 -12.05 10.43
C ASP A 46 -0.20 -11.44 9.60
N ALA A 47 -0.59 -12.11 8.53
CA ALA A 47 -1.67 -11.67 7.64
C ALA A 47 -3.05 -11.51 8.31
N SER A 48 -3.18 -11.79 9.62
CA SER A 48 -4.44 -11.59 10.36
C SER A 48 -4.64 -10.16 10.83
N LYS A 49 -3.61 -9.33 10.81
CA LYS A 49 -3.58 -8.00 11.43
C LYS A 49 -3.48 -6.88 10.39
N PHE A 50 -3.87 -5.69 10.81
CA PHE A 50 -3.56 -4.42 10.15
C PHE A 50 -2.31 -3.82 10.83
N ASP A 51 -1.18 -4.47 10.69
CA ASP A 51 0.11 -4.08 11.29
C ASP A 51 1.10 -3.49 10.27
N ASP A 52 0.65 -3.37 9.03
CA ASP A 52 1.31 -2.59 7.99
C ASP A 52 0.87 -1.13 8.03
N PHE A 53 1.54 -0.29 7.23
CA PHE A 53 1.20 1.12 7.12
C PHE A 53 1.13 1.58 5.67
N LEU A 54 0.20 2.49 5.39
CA LEU A 54 0.21 3.35 4.21
C LEU A 54 0.61 4.74 4.66
N ASN A 55 1.73 5.22 4.13
CA ASN A 55 2.24 6.55 4.41
C ASN A 55 2.13 7.42 3.15
N VAL A 56 1.75 8.68 3.33
CA VAL A 56 1.68 9.65 2.25
C VAL A 56 2.53 10.86 2.61
N LEU A 57 3.58 11.08 1.82
CA LEU A 57 4.50 12.19 2.03
C LEU A 57 4.34 13.19 0.88
N TYR A 58 4.07 14.42 1.21
CA TYR A 58 3.81 15.50 0.26
C TYR A 58 4.04 16.87 0.91
N LYS A 59 3.94 17.94 0.14
CA LYS A 59 4.02 19.30 0.66
C LYS A 59 2.67 20.00 0.62
N VAL A 60 2.47 20.89 1.57
CA VAL A 60 1.40 21.90 1.60
C VAL A 60 2.05 23.23 1.93
N ASP A 61 1.85 24.22 1.09
CA ASP A 61 2.49 25.55 1.21
C ASP A 61 4.02 25.47 1.38
N GLY A 62 4.62 24.48 0.67
CA GLY A 62 6.05 24.20 0.71
C GLY A 62 6.55 23.38 1.90
N GLU A 63 5.73 23.19 2.93
CA GLU A 63 6.09 22.42 4.14
C GLU A 63 5.72 20.94 4.00
N TRP A 64 6.57 20.04 4.52
CA TRP A 64 6.35 18.61 4.46
C TRP A 64 5.25 18.15 5.42
N VAL A 65 4.34 17.37 4.87
CA VAL A 65 3.31 16.61 5.59
C VAL A 65 3.60 15.12 5.41
N CYS A 66 3.36 14.34 6.45
CA CYS A 66 3.46 12.88 6.41
C CYS A 66 2.27 12.28 7.15
N ASP A 67 1.31 11.76 6.40
CA ASP A 67 0.18 11.03 6.93
C ASP A 67 0.52 9.54 7.05
N VAL A 68 0.15 8.93 8.18
CA VAL A 68 0.45 7.53 8.51
C VAL A 68 -0.84 6.81 8.85
N TYR A 69 -1.20 5.81 8.05
CA TYR A 69 -2.45 5.08 8.17
C TYR A 69 -2.21 3.60 8.42
N PRO A 70 -2.77 3.01 9.48
CA PRO A 70 -2.77 1.56 9.65
C PRO A 70 -3.48 0.86 8.48
N ALA A 71 -2.84 -0.18 7.96
CA ALA A 71 -3.31 -0.87 6.76
C ALA A 71 -2.87 -2.35 6.76
N THR A 72 -3.29 -3.08 5.75
CA THR A 72 -2.65 -4.34 5.34
C THR A 72 -2.19 -4.22 3.89
N THR A 73 -0.99 -4.68 3.61
CA THR A 73 -0.39 -4.80 2.27
C THR A 73 -0.41 -6.24 1.78
N GLU A 74 -1.11 -7.11 2.51
CA GLU A 74 -1.14 -8.55 2.32
C GLU A 74 -2.55 -9.08 2.10
N PRO A 75 -2.68 -10.28 1.51
CA PRO A 75 -3.94 -11.01 1.49
C PRO A 75 -4.34 -11.40 2.92
N GLY A 76 -5.62 -11.25 3.25
CA GLY A 76 -6.11 -11.72 4.54
C GLY A 76 -6.12 -13.25 4.67
N THR A 77 -6.00 -13.75 5.90
CA THR A 77 -5.86 -15.19 6.22
C THR A 77 -6.96 -16.07 5.62
N SER A 78 -8.20 -15.57 5.53
CA SER A 78 -9.30 -16.33 4.91
C SER A 78 -9.09 -16.56 3.42
N ILE A 79 -8.45 -15.62 2.72
CA ILE A 79 -8.18 -15.70 1.28
C ILE A 79 -6.93 -16.55 1.03
N LEU A 80 -5.90 -16.48 1.89
CA LEU A 80 -4.75 -17.39 1.82
C LEU A 80 -5.21 -18.85 1.92
N ARG A 81 -6.08 -19.19 2.90
CA ARG A 81 -6.65 -20.53 3.03
C ARG A 81 -7.54 -20.95 1.87
N ARG A 82 -8.33 -20.01 1.33
CA ARG A 82 -9.30 -20.28 0.26
C ARG A 82 -9.21 -19.19 -0.80
N PRO A 83 -8.24 -19.30 -1.72
CA PRO A 83 -8.09 -18.35 -2.81
C PRO A 83 -9.38 -18.17 -3.60
N ILE A 84 -9.62 -16.97 -4.11
CA ILE A 84 -10.80 -16.67 -4.93
C ILE A 84 -10.88 -17.64 -6.12
N LYS A 85 -12.10 -18.01 -6.51
CA LYS A 85 -12.35 -19.08 -7.51
C LYS A 85 -11.57 -18.88 -8.80
N ALA A 86 -11.48 -17.66 -9.31
CA ALA A 86 -10.84 -17.32 -10.58
C ALA A 86 -9.34 -17.65 -10.62
N VAL A 87 -8.64 -17.57 -9.46
CA VAL A 87 -7.18 -17.81 -9.39
C VAL A 87 -6.79 -18.96 -8.47
N ARG A 88 -7.74 -19.78 -8.05
CA ARG A 88 -7.53 -20.87 -7.08
C ARG A 88 -6.44 -21.86 -7.48
N HIS A 89 -6.25 -22.08 -8.75
CA HIS A 89 -5.23 -22.99 -9.30
C HIS A 89 -3.82 -22.39 -9.25
N LYS A 90 -3.71 -21.04 -9.22
CA LYS A 90 -2.44 -20.31 -9.15
C LYS A 90 -2.08 -19.90 -7.73
N GLY A 91 -3.06 -19.82 -6.84
CA GLY A 91 -2.90 -19.26 -5.50
C GLY A 91 -3.23 -17.77 -5.41
N THR A 92 -3.10 -17.22 -4.20
CA THR A 92 -3.40 -15.82 -3.92
C THR A 92 -2.24 -14.92 -4.35
N ALA A 93 -2.54 -13.76 -4.93
CA ALA A 93 -1.53 -12.79 -5.34
C ALA A 93 -1.04 -11.99 -4.12
N ILE A 94 0.26 -11.87 -3.96
CA ILE A 94 0.92 -11.01 -2.98
C ILE A 94 1.76 -10.00 -3.74
N LEU A 95 1.53 -8.70 -3.54
CA LEU A 95 2.30 -7.65 -4.22
C LEU A 95 3.77 -7.72 -3.80
N VAL A 96 4.67 -7.74 -4.78
CA VAL A 96 6.11 -7.74 -4.54
C VAL A 96 6.58 -6.32 -4.16
N PRO A 97 7.47 -6.14 -3.18
CA PRO A 97 8.07 -4.84 -2.90
C PRO A 97 8.77 -4.25 -4.13
N ASP A 98 8.32 -3.07 -4.57
CA ASP A 98 8.87 -2.33 -5.70
C ASP A 98 8.24 -0.94 -5.78
N GLN A 99 8.72 -0.10 -6.70
CA GLN A 99 8.08 1.16 -7.07
C GLN A 99 7.25 1.01 -8.35
N TYR A 100 5.94 1.09 -8.22
CA TYR A 100 4.96 0.97 -9.30
C TYR A 100 4.61 2.36 -9.85
N ARG A 101 5.45 2.83 -10.79
CA ARG A 101 5.37 4.18 -11.38
C ARG A 101 4.10 4.36 -12.21
N SER A 102 3.33 5.42 -11.91
CA SER A 102 2.13 5.81 -12.67
C SER A 102 1.11 4.67 -12.88
N THR A 103 1.09 3.70 -11.97
CA THR A 103 0.28 2.46 -12.08
C THR A 103 -1.16 2.66 -11.61
N TYR A 104 -1.39 3.61 -10.73
CA TYR A 104 -2.68 3.79 -10.09
C TYR A 104 -3.44 5.01 -10.63
N ARG A 105 -4.77 4.92 -10.57
CA ARG A 105 -5.71 5.98 -10.97
C ARG A 105 -6.84 6.07 -9.95
N ILE A 106 -7.35 7.27 -9.68
CA ILE A 106 -8.67 7.43 -9.05
C ILE A 106 -9.70 6.82 -9.99
N GLY A 107 -10.44 5.84 -9.50
CA GLY A 107 -11.40 5.11 -10.31
C GLY A 107 -12.33 4.25 -9.46
N THR A 108 -13.19 3.47 -10.09
CA THR A 108 -14.19 2.65 -9.42
C THR A 108 -13.62 1.31 -8.96
N HIS A 109 -13.70 1.05 -7.67
CA HIS A 109 -13.39 -0.24 -7.04
C HIS A 109 -14.68 -0.95 -6.61
N GLY A 110 -14.71 -2.28 -6.73
CA GLY A 110 -15.82 -3.12 -6.33
C GLY A 110 -16.79 -3.41 -7.47
N GLY A 111 -17.85 -4.16 -7.15
CA GLY A 111 -18.90 -4.55 -8.08
C GLY A 111 -20.21 -3.82 -7.79
N LYS A 112 -21.25 -4.54 -7.31
CA LYS A 112 -22.57 -3.95 -7.00
C LYS A 112 -22.53 -2.84 -5.92
N ARG A 113 -21.53 -2.83 -5.07
CA ARG A 113 -21.29 -1.80 -4.04
C ARG A 113 -20.00 -1.07 -4.34
N SER A 114 -19.91 -0.49 -5.55
CA SER A 114 -18.71 0.22 -5.99
C SER A 114 -18.56 1.57 -5.28
N TYR A 115 -17.30 1.99 -5.16
CA TYR A 115 -16.91 3.30 -4.63
C TYR A 115 -15.58 3.74 -5.24
N THR A 116 -15.25 5.00 -5.09
CA THR A 116 -14.01 5.59 -5.61
C THR A 116 -12.80 5.15 -4.77
N ALA A 117 -11.75 4.68 -5.44
CA ALA A 117 -10.50 4.23 -4.82
C ALA A 117 -9.32 4.44 -5.78
N LEU A 118 -8.09 4.19 -5.34
CA LEU A 118 -6.96 4.07 -6.25
C LEU A 118 -6.95 2.66 -6.86
N VAL A 119 -7.15 2.57 -8.15
CA VAL A 119 -7.23 1.31 -8.88
C VAL A 119 -6.04 1.11 -9.81
N GLN A 120 -5.58 -0.14 -9.91
CA GLN A 120 -4.52 -0.54 -10.83
C GLN A 120 -5.02 -0.43 -12.28
N ARG A 121 -4.76 0.70 -12.93
CA ARG A 121 -5.20 0.97 -14.33
C ARG A 121 -4.16 1.67 -15.20
N GLY A 122 -3.03 2.06 -14.64
CA GLY A 122 -1.95 2.76 -15.35
C GLY A 122 -0.80 1.85 -15.76
N GLY A 123 -0.62 0.70 -15.09
CA GLY A 123 0.50 -0.20 -15.34
C GLY A 123 0.30 -1.58 -14.75
N LYS A 124 1.17 -2.49 -15.14
CA LYS A 124 1.25 -3.82 -14.54
C LYS A 124 1.94 -3.76 -13.18
N VAL A 125 1.71 -4.78 -12.36
CA VAL A 125 2.42 -4.99 -11.10
C VAL A 125 3.00 -6.41 -11.06
N ARG A 126 4.00 -6.65 -10.20
CA ARG A 126 4.56 -7.96 -9.94
C ARG A 126 3.92 -8.55 -8.69
N VAL A 127 3.57 -9.82 -8.74
CA VAL A 127 3.00 -10.55 -7.60
C VAL A 127 3.68 -11.91 -7.44
N ALA A 128 3.95 -12.30 -6.20
CA ALA A 128 4.20 -13.68 -5.84
C ALA A 128 2.87 -14.44 -5.70
N ARG A 129 2.88 -15.77 -5.85
CA ARG A 129 1.67 -16.60 -5.73
C ARG A 129 1.75 -17.52 -4.52
N ASP A 130 0.93 -17.24 -3.52
CA ASP A 130 0.73 -18.13 -2.39
C ASP A 130 -0.27 -19.22 -2.74
N ASN A 131 0.13 -20.49 -2.75
CA ASN A 131 -0.72 -21.62 -3.10
C ASN A 131 -0.69 -22.80 -2.10
N ASN A 132 0.06 -22.69 -1.00
CA ASN A 132 0.18 -23.74 0.02
C ASN A 132 -1.03 -23.79 0.98
N ARG A 133 -1.83 -22.72 1.09
CA ARG A 133 -3.06 -22.61 1.87
C ARG A 133 -2.89 -22.74 3.38
N ASP A 134 -1.73 -22.38 3.92
CA ASP A 134 -1.43 -22.50 5.35
C ASP A 134 -1.78 -21.24 6.17
N SER A 135 -2.32 -20.20 5.55
CA SER A 135 -2.68 -18.89 6.14
C SER A 135 -1.53 -17.94 6.39
N LYS A 136 -0.32 -18.31 5.99
CA LYS A 136 0.86 -17.46 6.07
C LYS A 136 1.23 -16.99 4.67
N PRO A 137 1.57 -15.72 4.48
CA PRO A 137 1.98 -15.23 3.16
C PRO A 137 3.31 -15.88 2.73
N ASP A 138 3.35 -16.40 1.52
CA ASP A 138 4.57 -16.94 0.93
C ASP A 138 5.13 -15.97 -0.12
N TYR A 139 6.17 -15.23 0.24
CA TYR A 139 6.76 -14.17 -0.59
C TYR A 139 7.81 -14.66 -1.59
N HIS A 140 8.25 -15.93 -1.48
CA HIS A 140 9.39 -16.46 -2.22
C HIS A 140 9.01 -17.32 -3.44
N ASN A 141 7.74 -17.43 -3.72
CA ASN A 141 7.24 -18.14 -4.89
C ASN A 141 7.55 -17.37 -6.18
N PRO A 142 7.58 -18.05 -7.35
CA PRO A 142 7.80 -17.41 -8.63
C PRO A 142 6.87 -16.21 -8.83
N GLU A 143 7.44 -15.12 -9.32
CA GLU A 143 6.72 -13.87 -9.58
C GLU A 143 6.04 -13.90 -10.96
N GLU A 144 4.89 -13.28 -11.02
CA GLU A 144 4.17 -12.98 -12.27
C GLU A 144 3.99 -11.46 -12.41
N GLU A 145 4.12 -10.94 -13.62
CA GLU A 145 3.79 -9.55 -13.94
C GLU A 145 2.48 -9.46 -14.70
N GLY A 146 1.58 -8.57 -14.30
CA GLY A 146 0.30 -8.44 -14.97
C GLY A 146 -0.70 -7.46 -14.37
N TRP A 147 -1.92 -7.57 -14.87
CA TRP A 147 -3.09 -6.84 -14.40
C TRP A 147 -3.88 -7.72 -13.44
N PHE A 148 -3.64 -7.55 -12.14
CA PHE A 148 -4.25 -8.40 -11.11
C PHE A 148 -5.35 -7.68 -10.35
N GLY A 149 -5.55 -6.38 -10.58
CA GLY A 149 -6.50 -5.57 -9.84
C GLY A 149 -6.06 -5.34 -8.39
N ILE A 150 -4.75 -5.24 -8.14
CA ILE A 150 -4.20 -4.88 -6.84
C ILE A 150 -4.49 -3.40 -6.61
N ASN A 151 -5.56 -3.10 -5.91
CA ASN A 151 -6.04 -1.75 -5.66
C ASN A 151 -5.67 -1.28 -4.25
N ILE A 152 -5.75 0.03 -4.00
CA ILE A 152 -5.61 0.64 -2.68
C ILE A 152 -7.00 1.11 -2.27
N HIS A 153 -7.57 0.50 -1.23
CA HIS A 153 -8.97 0.70 -0.89
C HIS A 153 -9.26 0.52 0.61
N LYS A 154 -10.50 0.73 1.03
CA LYS A 154 -10.96 0.47 2.40
C LYS A 154 -11.59 -0.91 2.54
N HIS A 155 -11.72 -1.39 3.78
CA HIS A 155 -12.60 -2.51 4.08
C HIS A 155 -14.08 -2.12 4.01
N TRP A 156 -14.96 -3.13 4.04
CA TRP A 156 -16.41 -2.91 4.15
C TRP A 156 -16.77 -2.64 5.62
N GLY A 157 -17.37 -1.50 5.89
CA GLY A 157 -17.78 -1.06 7.23
C GLY A 157 -17.39 0.39 7.48
N SER A 158 -17.93 0.98 8.56
CA SER A 158 -17.68 2.37 8.97
C SER A 158 -16.53 2.48 9.97
N ASP A 159 -16.39 1.50 10.86
CA ASP A 159 -15.46 1.56 11.98
C ASP A 159 -14.11 0.90 11.64
N ALA A 160 -13.08 1.23 12.43
CA ALA A 160 -11.78 0.57 12.31
C ALA A 160 -11.91 -0.94 12.56
N ARG A 161 -11.29 -1.74 11.71
CA ARG A 161 -11.40 -3.18 11.77
C ARG A 161 -10.22 -3.79 12.53
N VAL A 162 -10.48 -4.77 13.38
CA VAL A 162 -9.43 -5.42 14.19
C VAL A 162 -8.63 -6.44 13.38
N ASN A 163 -9.33 -7.27 12.57
CA ASN A 163 -8.70 -8.37 11.82
C ASN A 163 -8.92 -8.24 10.32
N THR A 164 -7.94 -8.61 9.53
CA THR A 164 -8.01 -8.57 8.07
C THR A 164 -9.05 -9.54 7.51
N GLY A 165 -9.12 -10.78 8.04
CA GLY A 165 -10.06 -11.80 7.57
C GLY A 165 -10.00 -12.02 6.05
N GLY A 166 -11.06 -11.63 5.34
CA GLY A 166 -11.18 -11.72 3.88
C GLY A 166 -11.25 -10.37 3.16
N VAL A 167 -10.73 -9.28 3.74
CA VAL A 167 -10.85 -7.94 3.16
C VAL A 167 -9.93 -7.71 1.97
N SER A 168 -8.83 -8.44 1.89
CA SER A 168 -7.82 -8.34 0.84
C SER A 168 -7.57 -9.69 0.17
N ALA A 169 -7.54 -9.69 -1.15
CA ALA A 169 -7.06 -10.79 -1.98
C ALA A 169 -5.71 -10.42 -2.66
N GLY A 170 -4.93 -9.54 -2.00
CA GLY A 170 -3.68 -8.97 -2.46
C GLY A 170 -3.70 -7.43 -2.57
N CYS A 171 -4.87 -6.80 -2.41
CA CYS A 171 -5.01 -5.35 -2.38
C CYS A 171 -4.39 -4.74 -1.12
N GLN A 172 -4.07 -3.45 -1.19
CA GLN A 172 -3.65 -2.64 -0.05
C GLN A 172 -4.91 -2.07 0.61
N VAL A 173 -5.15 -2.39 1.88
CA VAL A 173 -6.44 -2.10 2.52
C VAL A 173 -6.27 -1.31 3.81
N PHE A 174 -6.89 -0.15 3.89
CA PHE A 174 -6.95 0.69 5.09
C PHE A 174 -7.73 0.00 6.22
N GLN A 175 -7.21 0.10 7.43
CA GLN A 175 -7.89 -0.37 8.64
C GLN A 175 -9.15 0.43 8.94
N SER A 176 -9.13 1.74 8.69
CA SER A 176 -10.21 2.70 8.98
C SER A 176 -10.78 3.26 7.68
N SER A 177 -12.12 3.29 7.56
CA SER A 177 -12.78 3.96 6.45
C SER A 177 -12.60 5.48 6.50
N LYS A 178 -12.48 6.07 7.70
CA LYS A 178 -12.23 7.50 7.88
C LYS A 178 -10.88 7.86 7.26
N ASP A 179 -9.81 7.15 7.64
CA ASP A 179 -8.45 7.36 7.14
C ASP A 179 -8.39 7.20 5.61
N PHE A 180 -9.13 6.23 5.09
CA PHE A 180 -9.23 6.05 3.64
C PHE A 180 -9.87 7.24 2.92
N TYR A 181 -10.91 7.85 3.48
CA TYR A 181 -11.53 9.03 2.86
C TYR A 181 -10.61 10.25 2.92
N GLU A 182 -9.90 10.46 4.04
CA GLU A 182 -8.87 11.51 4.15
C GLU A 182 -7.77 11.32 3.11
N PHE A 183 -7.29 10.09 2.94
CA PHE A 183 -6.33 9.73 1.89
C PHE A 183 -6.88 10.02 0.48
N MET A 184 -8.13 9.67 0.20
CA MET A 184 -8.73 9.92 -1.12
C MET A 184 -8.94 11.40 -1.40
N ASP A 185 -9.25 12.21 -0.39
CA ASP A 185 -9.33 13.67 -0.53
C ASP A 185 -7.96 14.27 -0.88
N THR A 186 -6.88 13.78 -0.25
CA THR A 186 -5.49 14.14 -0.59
C THR A 186 -5.14 13.72 -2.02
N CYS A 187 -5.54 12.51 -2.43
CA CYS A 187 -5.37 12.05 -3.81
C CYS A 187 -6.14 12.94 -4.82
N GLN A 188 -7.34 13.40 -4.49
CA GLN A 188 -8.10 14.28 -5.38
C GLN A 188 -7.39 15.63 -5.54
N GLN A 189 -6.89 16.24 -4.46
CA GLN A 189 -6.10 17.49 -4.54
C GLN A 189 -4.84 17.31 -5.38
N SER A 190 -4.19 16.14 -5.27
CA SER A 190 -3.06 15.79 -6.12
C SER A 190 -3.47 15.67 -7.59
N ALA A 191 -4.58 14.98 -7.88
CA ALA A 191 -5.07 14.80 -9.24
C ALA A 191 -5.43 16.12 -9.92
N ASP A 192 -5.99 17.07 -9.18
CA ASP A 192 -6.35 18.40 -9.67
C ASP A 192 -5.10 19.23 -10.08
N LYS A 193 -3.95 19.00 -9.44
CA LYS A 193 -2.69 19.69 -9.73
C LYS A 193 -1.81 18.94 -10.73
N TRP A 194 -1.71 17.62 -10.61
CA TRP A 194 -0.73 16.79 -11.32
C TRP A 194 -1.34 15.78 -12.28
N GLY A 195 -2.67 15.72 -12.36
CA GLY A 195 -3.40 14.75 -13.17
C GLY A 195 -3.61 13.42 -12.42
N ASN A 196 -4.59 12.65 -12.91
CA ASN A 196 -5.01 11.38 -12.30
C ASN A 196 -4.02 10.24 -12.60
N SER A 197 -2.81 10.32 -12.02
CA SER A 197 -1.73 9.35 -12.21
C SER A 197 -0.88 9.23 -10.96
N PHE A 198 -0.91 8.07 -10.30
CA PHE A 198 -0.26 7.88 -9.02
C PHE A 198 0.79 6.77 -9.06
N THR A 199 1.91 7.03 -8.40
CA THR A 199 2.96 6.06 -8.11
C THR A 199 2.72 5.49 -6.71
N TYR A 200 2.79 4.17 -6.57
CA TYR A 200 2.78 3.49 -5.29
C TYR A 200 4.10 2.74 -5.11
N THR A 201 4.73 2.91 -3.96
CA THR A 201 5.96 2.21 -3.59
C THR A 201 5.67 1.28 -2.41
N LEU A 202 5.95 0.00 -2.55
CA LEU A 202 5.90 -0.96 -1.44
C LEU A 202 7.32 -1.27 -1.00
N ILE A 203 7.59 -1.08 0.29
CA ILE A 203 8.85 -1.44 0.95
C ILE A 203 8.57 -2.36 2.14
N GLU A 204 9.62 -2.99 2.66
CA GLU A 204 9.55 -3.78 3.88
C GLU A 204 10.00 -2.94 5.10
N GLU A 205 9.49 -3.23 6.28
CA GLU A 205 9.82 -2.50 7.52
C GLU A 205 11.34 -2.48 7.77
N LYS A 206 12.03 -3.58 7.46
CA LYS A 206 13.50 -3.67 7.60
C LYS A 206 14.25 -2.62 6.78
N ASP A 207 13.72 -2.18 5.62
CA ASP A 207 14.34 -1.14 4.80
C ASP A 207 14.45 0.20 5.54
N LEU A 208 13.54 0.47 6.48
CA LEU A 208 13.53 1.68 7.32
C LEU A 208 14.41 1.52 8.57
N LEU A 209 14.61 0.29 9.05
CA LEU A 209 15.31 0.00 10.30
C LEU A 209 16.82 -0.21 10.10
N ASP A 210 17.25 -0.61 8.91
CA ASP A 210 18.65 -0.89 8.62
C ASP A 210 19.46 0.39 8.44
N LYS A 211 20.40 0.51 9.35
CA LYS A 211 21.51 1.46 9.51
C LYS A 211 21.24 2.63 10.43
N GLY A 212 21.73 2.38 11.63
CA GLY A 212 21.90 3.25 12.76
C GLY A 212 21.97 4.74 12.48
N VAL A 213 21.06 5.44 13.11
CA VAL A 213 21.38 6.74 13.66
C VAL A 213 22.19 6.41 14.94
N SER A 214 23.49 6.28 14.78
CA SER A 214 24.45 6.35 15.90
C SER A 214 24.63 7.80 16.28
#